data_b6289df62d9bbad3f21a23c1d5cdb3bd
#
_entry.id   b6289df62d9bbad3f21a23c1d5cdb3bd
#
_cell.length_a   1.000
_cell.length_b   1.000
_cell.length_c   1.000
_cell.angle_alpha   90.00
_cell.angle_beta   90.00
_cell.angle_gamma   90.00
#
_symmetry.space_group_name_H-M   'P 1'
#
loop_
_entity.id
_entity.type
_entity.pdbx_description
1 polymer ?
#
loop_
_entity_poly.entity_id
_entity_poly.type
_entity_poly.pdbx_seq_one_letter_code
_entity_poly.pdbx_strand_id
1 'polypeptide(L)'
;MPNFICKSLNLRSLPVSYNESEFMAIANELRDGKKTNTSLVLTKIKDEKFLIIIKKRPNQSYLIKGDKILKPTNISILQRGLSDFKAAFCEQIITNAINQKAKPENLAFNINEDELSIIAKHFSAQNPAQTNLNAYENFNKFCLEIGFGSGAHLLFRAQSQPRTLFAGIEIHRPSLIKVSKLASQMGLKNLLLLNVDARNALSLLPSNTIDKIFVHFPVPWNKSPSRRVLNKQVAKICDRVLKNGGVLELRSDDREFFDASLACFLDLENAKIKIYKNRSLEIISKYEKRWLSEHKDIYDMLYFCTKTSQDLKSQDKDFEFKEFCARKFLENFKNKTFKFDDFFVHLEGVFLLLGENNFILKASFGGFSAPVTSYIIAQNNQAHYLKTPLKTEHNLKAHEIMQQILTCEIL
;
A
#
# COMPACT_ATOMS: atom_id res chain seq x y z
N MET A 1 -0.43 2.87 -16.84
CA MET A 1 -1.51 3.70 -16.29
C MET A 1 -2.30 4.31 -17.43
N PRO A 2 -3.64 4.43 -17.33
CA PRO A 2 -4.43 5.12 -18.32
C PRO A 2 -3.98 6.58 -18.44
N ASN A 3 -3.87 7.05 -19.68
CA ASN A 3 -3.43 8.39 -19.99
C ASN A 3 -3.89 8.78 -21.40
N PHE A 4 -3.79 10.07 -21.71
CA PHE A 4 -3.97 10.58 -23.07
C PHE A 4 -3.15 11.86 -23.26
N ILE A 5 -2.98 12.27 -24.53
CA ILE A 5 -2.29 13.51 -24.91
C ILE A 5 -3.24 14.33 -25.76
N CYS A 6 -3.37 15.62 -25.43
CA CYS A 6 -4.11 16.60 -26.22
C CYS A 6 -3.23 17.81 -26.59
N LYS A 7 -3.60 18.53 -27.67
CA LYS A 7 -2.94 19.77 -28.08
C LYS A 7 -3.42 20.97 -27.28
N SER A 8 -4.72 21.00 -26.97
CA SER A 8 -5.37 22.14 -26.35
C SER A 8 -6.11 21.70 -25.08
N LEU A 9 -5.96 22.51 -24.06
CA LEU A 9 -6.55 22.30 -22.74
C LEU A 9 -7.24 23.61 -22.31
N ASN A 10 -8.55 23.57 -22.20
CA ASN A 10 -9.37 24.71 -21.79
C ASN A 10 -9.91 24.45 -20.36
N LEU A 11 -9.08 24.71 -19.36
CA LEU A 11 -9.48 24.65 -17.95
C LEU A 11 -10.31 25.89 -17.61
N ARG A 12 -11.60 25.71 -17.43
CA ARG A 12 -12.51 26.73 -16.89
C ARG A 12 -12.25 26.89 -15.37
N SER A 13 -12.88 27.87 -14.75
CA SER A 13 -12.88 28.00 -13.28
C SER A 13 -13.47 26.74 -12.64
N LEU A 14 -12.72 26.09 -11.76
CA LEU A 14 -13.18 24.96 -10.96
C LEU A 14 -13.85 25.48 -9.67
N PRO A 15 -14.84 24.79 -9.07
CA PRO A 15 -15.26 23.41 -9.42
C PRO A 15 -16.18 23.30 -10.63
N VAL A 16 -16.12 22.16 -11.33
CA VAL A 16 -16.98 21.82 -12.47
C VAL A 16 -17.41 20.35 -12.37
N SER A 17 -18.70 20.10 -12.54
CA SER A 17 -19.24 18.74 -12.67
C SER A 17 -19.46 18.38 -14.14
N TYR A 18 -19.04 17.19 -14.52
CA TYR A 18 -19.28 16.62 -15.85
C TYR A 18 -19.56 15.13 -15.72
N ASN A 19 -20.73 14.69 -16.18
CA ASN A 19 -21.27 13.34 -15.96
C ASN A 19 -21.24 12.96 -14.47
N GLU A 20 -20.50 11.88 -14.11
CA GLU A 20 -20.36 11.42 -12.72
C GLU A 20 -19.13 12.04 -12.02
N SER A 21 -18.34 12.83 -12.72
CA SER A 21 -17.07 13.39 -12.22
C SER A 21 -17.28 14.82 -11.73
N GLU A 22 -16.76 15.12 -10.54
CA GLU A 22 -16.63 16.45 -9.99
C GLU A 22 -15.14 16.83 -10.00
N PHE A 23 -14.76 17.83 -10.77
CA PHE A 23 -13.41 18.40 -10.80
C PHE A 23 -13.38 19.56 -9.81
N MET A 24 -12.88 19.30 -8.61
CA MET A 24 -13.05 20.18 -7.44
C MET A 24 -12.10 21.37 -7.44
N ALA A 25 -10.83 21.13 -7.74
CA ALA A 25 -9.79 22.16 -7.68
C ALA A 25 -8.60 21.81 -8.57
N ILE A 26 -7.87 22.83 -9.00
CA ILE A 26 -6.57 22.68 -9.66
C ILE A 26 -5.47 23.29 -8.80
N ALA A 27 -4.36 22.57 -8.69
CA ALA A 27 -3.17 23.01 -7.98
C ALA A 27 -1.95 22.97 -8.91
N ASN A 28 -1.18 24.06 -8.95
CA ASN A 28 -0.01 24.20 -9.81
C ASN A 28 1.27 23.98 -9.03
N GLU A 29 2.15 23.11 -9.51
CA GLU A 29 3.43 22.82 -8.86
C GLU A 29 4.29 24.09 -8.75
N LEU A 30 4.81 24.33 -7.56
CA LEU A 30 5.77 25.35 -7.26
C LEU A 30 7.13 24.71 -6.99
N ARG A 31 8.17 25.16 -7.69
CA ARG A 31 9.56 24.75 -7.46
C ARG A 31 10.45 25.97 -7.49
N ASP A 32 11.22 26.18 -6.44
CA ASP A 32 12.13 27.32 -6.29
C ASP A 32 11.43 28.67 -6.59
N GLY A 33 10.23 28.84 -6.05
CA GLY A 33 9.40 30.04 -6.22
C GLY A 33 8.75 30.21 -7.62
N LYS A 34 8.95 29.25 -8.55
CA LYS A 34 8.41 29.33 -9.93
C LYS A 34 7.40 28.22 -10.18
N LYS A 35 6.32 28.55 -10.90
CA LYS A 35 5.37 27.55 -11.38
C LYS A 35 6.06 26.64 -12.41
N THR A 36 5.87 25.34 -12.28
CA THR A 36 6.37 24.35 -13.24
C THR A 36 5.32 24.02 -14.31
N ASN A 37 5.65 23.05 -15.16
CA ASN A 37 4.74 22.53 -16.19
C ASN A 37 3.81 21.40 -15.66
N THR A 38 3.70 21.22 -14.34
CA THR A 38 2.90 20.16 -13.72
C THR A 38 1.77 20.77 -12.90
N SER A 39 0.55 20.23 -13.07
CA SER A 39 -0.60 20.59 -12.25
C SER A 39 -1.33 19.32 -11.79
N LEU A 40 -2.01 19.41 -10.66
CA LEU A 40 -2.87 18.40 -10.12
C LEU A 40 -4.32 18.87 -10.19
N VAL A 41 -5.24 18.00 -10.59
CA VAL A 41 -6.67 18.24 -10.49
C VAL A 41 -7.25 17.28 -9.47
N LEU A 42 -7.78 17.83 -8.37
CA LEU A 42 -8.51 17.06 -7.39
C LEU A 42 -9.88 16.71 -7.97
N THR A 43 -10.12 15.43 -8.12
CA THR A 43 -11.31 14.88 -8.76
C THR A 43 -12.03 13.96 -7.79
N LYS A 44 -13.38 13.98 -7.82
CA LYS A 44 -14.24 13.09 -7.05
C LYS A 44 -15.23 12.40 -8.00
N ILE A 45 -15.43 11.09 -7.79
CA ILE A 45 -16.52 10.31 -8.37
C ILE A 45 -17.14 9.50 -7.23
N LYS A 46 -18.44 9.68 -6.98
CA LYS A 46 -19.12 9.14 -5.79
C LYS A 46 -18.36 9.58 -4.54
N ASP A 47 -17.89 8.64 -3.70
CA ASP A 47 -17.15 8.93 -2.47
C ASP A 47 -15.64 8.86 -2.63
N GLU A 48 -15.14 8.48 -3.81
CA GLU A 48 -13.70 8.33 -4.05
C GLU A 48 -13.08 9.62 -4.60
N LYS A 49 -12.10 10.17 -3.86
CA LYS A 49 -11.25 11.29 -4.28
C LYS A 49 -9.94 10.77 -4.87
N PHE A 50 -9.49 11.37 -5.96
CA PHE A 50 -8.23 11.04 -6.61
C PHE A 50 -7.65 12.24 -7.37
N LEU A 51 -6.39 12.11 -7.79
CA LEU A 51 -5.70 13.16 -8.52
C LEU A 51 -5.50 12.80 -9.98
N ILE A 52 -5.79 13.75 -10.85
CA ILE A 52 -5.38 13.76 -12.26
C ILE A 52 -4.16 14.67 -12.38
N ILE A 53 -3.10 14.16 -12.99
CA ILE A 53 -1.87 14.92 -13.27
C ILE A 53 -1.95 15.47 -14.68
N ILE A 54 -1.75 16.76 -14.83
CA ILE A 54 -1.56 17.47 -16.09
C ILE A 54 -0.08 17.82 -16.20
N LYS A 55 0.56 17.45 -17.30
CA LYS A 55 1.94 17.81 -17.55
C LYS A 55 2.09 18.44 -18.92
N LYS A 56 2.40 19.74 -18.96
CA LYS A 56 2.71 20.45 -20.21
C LYS A 56 4.06 19.97 -20.74
N ARG A 57 4.10 19.61 -22.02
CA ARG A 57 5.29 19.08 -22.69
C ARG A 57 6.01 20.18 -23.47
N PRO A 58 7.30 20.02 -23.82
CA PRO A 58 8.05 21.00 -24.61
C PRO A 58 7.37 21.38 -25.94
N ASN A 59 6.71 20.43 -26.59
CA ASN A 59 5.97 20.64 -27.84
C ASN A 59 4.58 21.29 -27.66
N GLN A 60 4.34 21.95 -26.52
CA GLN A 60 3.09 22.61 -26.13
C GLN A 60 1.88 21.68 -25.99
N SER A 61 2.04 20.36 -26.12
CA SER A 61 0.97 19.40 -25.83
C SER A 61 0.86 19.12 -24.33
N TYR A 62 -0.26 18.53 -23.91
CA TYR A 62 -0.52 18.17 -22.52
C TYR A 62 -0.65 16.66 -22.38
N LEU A 63 0.16 16.06 -21.52
CA LEU A 63 -0.01 14.69 -21.07
C LEU A 63 -0.91 14.69 -19.83
N ILE A 64 -2.05 14.02 -19.93
CA ILE A 64 -3.00 13.86 -18.83
C ILE A 64 -3.03 12.39 -18.39
N LYS A 65 -2.88 12.15 -17.10
CA LYS A 65 -2.85 10.79 -16.51
C LYS A 65 -3.33 10.80 -15.08
N GLY A 66 -3.76 9.63 -14.57
CA GLY A 66 -4.03 9.45 -13.15
C GLY A 66 -2.76 9.54 -12.30
N ASP A 67 -2.90 9.96 -11.06
CA ASP A 67 -1.83 9.85 -10.09
C ASP A 67 -1.59 8.39 -9.67
N LYS A 68 -0.37 8.08 -9.22
CA LYS A 68 -0.01 6.73 -8.76
C LYS A 68 -0.29 6.52 -7.27
N ILE A 69 -0.29 7.59 -6.50
CA ILE A 69 -0.37 7.60 -5.04
C ILE A 69 -1.83 7.72 -4.62
N LEU A 70 -2.47 8.83 -4.99
CA LEU A 70 -3.88 9.07 -4.72
C LEU A 70 -4.72 8.66 -5.95
N LYS A 71 -5.03 7.39 -6.03
CA LYS A 71 -5.84 6.78 -7.11
C LYS A 71 -7.05 6.07 -6.51
N PRO A 72 -8.15 5.94 -7.28
CA PRO A 72 -9.33 5.21 -6.81
C PRO A 72 -9.04 3.74 -6.58
N THR A 73 -9.86 3.12 -5.74
CA THR A 73 -9.80 1.69 -5.46
C THR A 73 -10.03 0.87 -6.72
N ASN A 74 -10.94 1.30 -7.60
CA ASN A 74 -11.21 0.64 -8.87
C ASN A 74 -10.65 1.45 -10.05
N ILE A 75 -9.86 0.80 -10.92
CA ILE A 75 -9.27 1.43 -12.11
C ILE A 75 -10.33 1.97 -13.08
N SER A 76 -11.53 1.40 -13.11
CA SER A 76 -12.61 1.88 -13.96
C SER A 76 -13.08 3.30 -13.59
N ILE A 77 -13.04 3.64 -12.29
CA ILE A 77 -13.34 4.99 -11.79
C ILE A 77 -12.32 5.98 -12.31
N LEU A 78 -11.02 5.64 -12.23
CA LEU A 78 -9.95 6.49 -12.77
C LEU A 78 -10.11 6.69 -14.29
N GLN A 79 -10.43 5.62 -15.01
CA GLN A 79 -10.61 5.69 -16.47
C GLN A 79 -11.83 6.54 -16.84
N ARG A 80 -12.93 6.44 -16.07
CA ARG A 80 -14.10 7.31 -16.22
C ARG A 80 -13.73 8.77 -15.96
N GLY A 81 -13.09 9.09 -14.83
CA GLY A 81 -12.67 10.44 -14.53
C GLY A 81 -11.75 11.04 -15.57
N LEU A 82 -10.82 10.24 -16.13
CA LEU A 82 -9.97 10.68 -17.24
C LEU A 82 -10.76 10.89 -18.54
N SER A 83 -11.78 10.03 -18.81
CA SER A 83 -12.64 10.18 -19.99
C SER A 83 -13.51 11.43 -19.89
N ASP A 84 -14.09 11.68 -18.73
CA ASP A 84 -14.89 12.86 -18.44
C ASP A 84 -14.04 14.14 -18.50
N PHE A 85 -12.84 14.11 -17.92
CA PHE A 85 -11.87 15.22 -18.02
C PHE A 85 -11.51 15.52 -19.47
N LYS A 86 -11.26 14.48 -20.28
CA LYS A 86 -10.98 14.61 -21.70
C LYS A 86 -12.12 15.30 -22.44
N ALA A 87 -13.36 14.88 -22.18
CA ALA A 87 -14.54 15.43 -22.86
C ALA A 87 -14.84 16.88 -22.42
N ALA A 88 -14.62 17.19 -21.13
CA ALA A 88 -14.95 18.50 -20.57
C ALA A 88 -13.94 19.60 -20.91
N PHE A 89 -12.63 19.27 -21.03
CA PHE A 89 -11.56 20.26 -21.04
C PHE A 89 -10.56 20.13 -22.19
N CYS A 90 -10.59 19.07 -22.98
CA CYS A 90 -9.53 18.81 -23.95
C CYS A 90 -10.01 18.78 -25.38
N GLU A 91 -9.27 19.42 -26.26
CA GLU A 91 -9.48 19.40 -27.70
C GLU A 91 -8.26 18.82 -28.42
N GLN A 92 -8.47 18.34 -29.67
CA GLN A 92 -7.43 17.78 -30.53
C GLN A 92 -6.59 16.70 -29.81
N ILE A 93 -7.25 15.56 -29.55
CA ILE A 93 -6.60 14.42 -28.91
C ILE A 93 -5.57 13.79 -29.84
N ILE A 94 -4.31 13.71 -29.41
CA ILE A 94 -3.19 13.13 -30.17
C ILE A 94 -3.08 11.63 -29.91
N THR A 95 -3.16 11.21 -28.64
CA THR A 95 -3.12 9.80 -28.24
C THR A 95 -4.12 9.54 -27.14
N ASN A 96 -4.67 8.33 -27.10
CA ASN A 96 -5.62 7.92 -26.06
C ASN A 96 -5.38 6.48 -25.64
N ALA A 97 -4.91 6.28 -24.42
CA ALA A 97 -4.68 4.99 -23.78
C ALA A 97 -5.69 4.74 -22.61
N ILE A 98 -6.88 5.35 -22.70
CA ILE A 98 -7.99 5.08 -21.78
C ILE A 98 -8.78 3.89 -22.34
N ASN A 99 -8.96 2.86 -21.53
CA ASN A 99 -9.82 1.73 -21.87
C ASN A 99 -11.27 2.02 -21.43
N GLN A 100 -12.09 2.52 -22.32
CA GLN A 100 -13.50 2.84 -22.06
C GLN A 100 -14.38 1.59 -21.77
N LYS A 101 -13.91 0.39 -22.14
CA LYS A 101 -14.62 -0.89 -21.90
C LYS A 101 -14.15 -1.60 -20.61
N ALA A 102 -13.41 -0.91 -19.74
CA ALA A 102 -13.00 -1.50 -18.47
C ALA A 102 -14.24 -1.83 -17.62
N LYS A 103 -14.48 -3.12 -17.45
CA LYS A 103 -15.55 -3.61 -16.58
C LYS A 103 -15.19 -3.33 -15.12
N PRO A 104 -16.17 -3.13 -14.23
CA PRO A 104 -15.92 -3.12 -12.79
C PRO A 104 -15.12 -4.35 -12.37
N GLU A 105 -14.11 -4.13 -11.55
CA GLU A 105 -13.29 -5.23 -11.02
C GLU A 105 -14.12 -6.02 -10.01
N ASN A 106 -14.05 -7.35 -10.06
CA ASN A 106 -14.62 -8.18 -9.00
C ASN A 106 -13.65 -8.15 -7.81
N LEU A 107 -14.07 -7.55 -6.72
CA LEU A 107 -13.31 -7.38 -5.49
C LEU A 107 -13.99 -8.05 -4.29
N ALA A 108 -14.77 -9.11 -4.52
CA ALA A 108 -15.59 -9.77 -3.51
C ALA A 108 -14.81 -10.25 -2.26
N PHE A 109 -13.52 -10.49 -2.38
CA PHE A 109 -12.63 -10.93 -1.30
C PHE A 109 -11.72 -9.83 -0.78
N ASN A 110 -11.82 -8.60 -1.33
CA ASN A 110 -10.95 -7.52 -0.93
C ASN A 110 -11.39 -6.91 0.38
N ILE A 111 -10.42 -6.77 1.26
CA ILE A 111 -10.54 -6.04 2.52
C ILE A 111 -9.42 -4.98 2.59
N ASN A 112 -9.57 -4.02 3.49
CA ASN A 112 -8.53 -3.06 3.83
C ASN A 112 -7.73 -3.54 5.05
N GLU A 113 -6.72 -2.77 5.44
CA GLU A 113 -5.80 -3.09 6.53
C GLU A 113 -6.47 -3.03 7.90
N ASP A 114 -7.43 -2.11 8.09
CA ASP A 114 -8.19 -1.97 9.34
C ASP A 114 -9.11 -3.17 9.53
N GLU A 115 -9.82 -3.57 8.47
CA GLU A 115 -10.65 -4.78 8.47
C GLU A 115 -9.80 -6.03 8.78
N LEU A 116 -8.59 -6.15 8.18
CA LEU A 116 -7.69 -7.25 8.50
C LEU A 116 -7.30 -7.26 9.98
N SER A 117 -6.99 -6.09 10.55
CA SER A 117 -6.64 -5.98 11.96
C SER A 117 -7.79 -6.38 12.89
N ILE A 118 -9.02 -5.96 12.56
CA ILE A 118 -10.23 -6.32 13.30
C ILE A 118 -10.47 -7.83 13.23
N ILE A 119 -10.39 -8.43 12.04
CA ILE A 119 -10.55 -9.87 11.84
C ILE A 119 -9.46 -10.65 12.59
N ALA A 120 -8.21 -10.20 12.53
CA ALA A 120 -7.10 -10.83 13.20
C ALA A 120 -7.27 -10.88 14.74
N LYS A 121 -7.89 -9.86 15.35
CA LYS A 121 -8.20 -9.84 16.79
C LYS A 121 -9.08 -11.01 17.21
N HIS A 122 -9.98 -11.48 16.35
CA HIS A 122 -10.82 -12.65 16.59
C HIS A 122 -9.99 -13.94 16.85
N PHE A 123 -8.79 -14.03 16.25
CA PHE A 123 -7.88 -15.17 16.38
C PHE A 123 -6.84 -15.01 17.49
N SER A 124 -6.86 -13.90 18.24
CA SER A 124 -5.96 -13.69 19.37
C SER A 124 -6.33 -14.60 20.54
N ALA A 125 -5.36 -15.30 21.09
CA ALA A 125 -5.56 -16.16 22.27
C ALA A 125 -5.97 -15.37 23.53
N GLN A 126 -5.73 -14.06 23.58
CA GLN A 126 -5.95 -13.20 24.74
C GLN A 126 -7.36 -12.61 24.84
N ASN A 127 -8.17 -12.61 23.76
CA ASN A 127 -9.51 -12.01 23.79
C ASN A 127 -10.46 -12.55 22.69
N PRO A 128 -10.91 -13.83 22.76
CA PRO A 128 -11.78 -14.39 21.73
C PRO A 128 -13.22 -13.83 21.74
N ALA A 129 -13.64 -13.09 22.78
CA ALA A 129 -15.05 -12.85 23.07
C ALA A 129 -15.60 -11.44 22.72
N GLN A 130 -14.83 -10.53 22.17
CA GLN A 130 -15.28 -9.13 22.01
C GLN A 130 -15.55 -8.66 20.57
N THR A 131 -15.41 -9.49 19.57
CA THR A 131 -15.72 -9.12 18.19
C THR A 131 -16.98 -9.84 17.73
N ASN A 132 -18.07 -9.09 17.47
CA ASN A 132 -19.30 -9.60 16.84
C ASN A 132 -19.04 -10.01 15.36
N LEU A 133 -18.09 -10.90 15.14
CA LEU A 133 -17.68 -11.38 13.80
C LEU A 133 -18.18 -12.81 13.57
N ASN A 134 -19.50 -13.04 13.72
CA ASN A 134 -20.15 -14.34 13.50
C ASN A 134 -19.73 -15.03 12.19
N ALA A 135 -19.35 -14.25 11.18
CA ALA A 135 -18.89 -14.78 9.90
C ALA A 135 -17.57 -15.57 9.98
N TYR A 136 -16.76 -15.39 11.04
CA TYR A 136 -15.43 -16.01 11.19
C TYR A 136 -15.36 -17.07 12.28
N GLU A 137 -16.44 -17.31 13.02
CA GLU A 137 -16.52 -18.29 14.14
C GLU A 137 -16.21 -19.73 13.72
N ASN A 138 -16.49 -20.06 12.45
CA ASN A 138 -16.26 -21.40 11.91
C ASN A 138 -14.79 -21.70 11.57
N PHE A 139 -13.90 -20.71 11.67
CA PHE A 139 -12.47 -20.90 11.38
C PHE A 139 -11.68 -21.05 12.69
N ASN A 140 -10.85 -22.06 12.74
CA ASN A 140 -10.01 -22.36 13.91
C ASN A 140 -8.56 -21.92 13.74
N LYS A 141 -8.15 -21.53 12.55
CA LYS A 141 -6.80 -21.05 12.20
C LYS A 141 -6.87 -19.85 11.31
N PHE A 142 -5.87 -18.99 11.44
CA PHE A 142 -5.67 -17.84 10.56
C PHE A 142 -4.26 -17.88 9.95
N CYS A 143 -4.18 -18.00 8.63
CA CYS A 143 -2.92 -18.07 7.88
C CYS A 143 -2.80 -16.91 6.92
N LEU A 144 -1.55 -16.49 6.64
CA LEU A 144 -1.25 -15.36 5.79
C LEU A 144 -0.27 -15.78 4.69
N GLU A 145 -0.51 -15.36 3.44
CA GLU A 145 0.46 -15.49 2.35
C GLU A 145 0.89 -14.11 1.83
N ILE A 146 2.19 -13.87 1.84
CA ILE A 146 2.79 -12.61 1.39
C ILE A 146 3.30 -12.77 -0.03
N GLY A 147 2.82 -11.91 -0.96
CA GLY A 147 3.23 -11.93 -2.35
C GLY A 147 2.70 -13.14 -3.10
N PHE A 148 1.41 -13.44 -2.98
CA PHE A 148 0.80 -14.65 -3.56
C PHE A 148 0.86 -14.73 -5.10
N GLY A 149 1.19 -13.66 -5.80
CA GLY A 149 1.39 -13.62 -7.26
C GLY A 149 0.22 -14.22 -8.05
N SER A 150 0.42 -15.40 -8.66
CA SER A 150 -0.63 -16.11 -9.40
C SER A 150 -1.74 -16.69 -8.52
N GLY A 151 -1.53 -16.77 -7.21
CA GLY A 151 -2.45 -17.33 -6.22
C GLY A 151 -2.54 -18.85 -6.19
N ALA A 152 -1.70 -19.57 -6.92
CA ALA A 152 -1.81 -21.03 -7.02
C ALA A 152 -1.72 -21.71 -5.64
N HIS A 153 -0.73 -21.33 -4.82
CA HIS A 153 -0.57 -21.88 -3.48
C HIS A 153 -1.73 -21.42 -2.56
N LEU A 154 -2.04 -20.14 -2.53
CA LEU A 154 -3.10 -19.57 -1.69
C LEU A 154 -4.47 -20.21 -1.96
N LEU A 155 -4.88 -20.32 -3.24
CA LEU A 155 -6.15 -20.91 -3.63
C LEU A 155 -6.23 -22.40 -3.29
N PHE A 156 -5.13 -23.15 -3.54
CA PHE A 156 -5.04 -24.56 -3.16
C PHE A 156 -5.20 -24.75 -1.65
N ARG A 157 -4.49 -23.95 -0.85
CA ARG A 157 -4.59 -24.03 0.62
C ARG A 157 -5.98 -23.68 1.10
N ALA A 158 -6.60 -22.63 0.58
CA ALA A 158 -7.96 -22.26 0.94
C ALA A 158 -8.97 -23.36 0.60
N GLN A 159 -8.81 -24.03 -0.56
CA GLN A 159 -9.68 -25.11 -0.98
C GLN A 159 -9.48 -26.38 -0.13
N SER A 160 -8.22 -26.75 0.16
CA SER A 160 -7.90 -27.96 0.91
C SER A 160 -8.14 -27.85 2.41
N GLN A 161 -8.24 -26.63 2.95
CA GLN A 161 -8.40 -26.38 4.40
C GLN A 161 -9.58 -25.46 4.68
N PRO A 162 -10.84 -25.90 4.52
CA PRO A 162 -12.02 -25.04 4.60
C PRO A 162 -12.28 -24.43 5.99
N ARG A 163 -11.69 -25.00 7.07
CA ARG A 163 -11.76 -24.46 8.43
C ARG A 163 -10.62 -23.51 8.80
N THR A 164 -9.73 -23.19 7.85
CA THR A 164 -8.67 -22.21 8.03
C THR A 164 -9.01 -20.97 7.22
N LEU A 165 -8.99 -19.80 7.83
CA LEU A 165 -9.09 -18.54 7.13
C LEU A 165 -7.72 -18.18 6.54
N PHE A 166 -7.67 -17.84 5.28
CA PHE A 166 -6.46 -17.40 4.59
C PHE A 166 -6.56 -15.92 4.22
N ALA A 167 -5.52 -15.14 4.50
CA ALA A 167 -5.37 -13.79 3.97
C ALA A 167 -4.18 -13.77 3.01
N GLY A 168 -4.38 -13.22 1.81
CA GLY A 168 -3.32 -12.99 0.82
C GLY A 168 -3.02 -11.51 0.67
N ILE A 169 -1.75 -11.13 0.76
CA ILE A 169 -1.29 -9.76 0.54
C ILE A 169 -0.48 -9.69 -0.75
N GLU A 170 -0.85 -8.79 -1.67
CA GLU A 170 -0.18 -8.62 -2.95
C GLU A 170 -0.22 -7.17 -3.42
N ILE A 171 0.93 -6.60 -3.78
CA ILE A 171 1.01 -5.22 -4.27
C ILE A 171 0.63 -5.11 -5.75
N HIS A 172 0.77 -6.20 -6.51
CA HIS A 172 0.47 -6.24 -7.94
C HIS A 172 -1.03 -6.45 -8.16
N ARG A 173 -1.75 -5.35 -8.32
CA ARG A 173 -3.21 -5.35 -8.46
C ARG A 173 -3.78 -6.31 -9.52
N PRO A 174 -3.18 -6.47 -10.74
CA PRO A 174 -3.69 -7.45 -11.70
C PRO A 174 -3.69 -8.90 -11.18
N SER A 175 -2.70 -9.28 -10.36
CA SER A 175 -2.68 -10.59 -9.69
C SER A 175 -3.84 -10.74 -8.73
N LEU A 176 -4.10 -9.73 -7.90
CA LEU A 176 -5.20 -9.72 -6.94
C LEU A 176 -6.56 -9.88 -7.64
N ILE A 177 -6.84 -9.12 -8.70
CA ILE A 177 -8.09 -9.21 -9.47
C ILE A 177 -8.27 -10.63 -10.05
N LYS A 178 -7.19 -11.19 -10.60
CA LYS A 178 -7.21 -12.55 -11.15
C LYS A 178 -7.54 -13.58 -10.08
N VAL A 179 -6.90 -13.50 -8.92
CA VAL A 179 -7.10 -14.43 -7.80
C VAL A 179 -8.51 -14.27 -7.21
N SER A 180 -9.02 -13.04 -7.05
CA SER A 180 -10.39 -12.79 -6.62
C SER A 180 -11.43 -13.45 -7.55
N LYS A 181 -11.22 -13.34 -8.88
CA LYS A 181 -12.09 -14.00 -9.86
C LYS A 181 -12.03 -15.54 -9.74
N LEU A 182 -10.83 -16.10 -9.63
CA LEU A 182 -10.65 -17.55 -9.49
C LEU A 182 -11.28 -18.06 -8.19
N ALA A 183 -11.07 -17.36 -7.07
CA ALA A 183 -11.68 -17.69 -5.78
C ALA A 183 -13.21 -17.70 -5.84
N SER A 184 -13.82 -16.72 -6.52
CA SER A 184 -15.28 -16.69 -6.77
C SER A 184 -15.73 -17.90 -7.58
N GLN A 185 -15.00 -18.25 -8.65
CA GLN A 185 -15.32 -19.40 -9.50
C GLN A 185 -15.20 -20.74 -8.74
N MET A 186 -14.27 -20.82 -7.78
CA MET A 186 -14.07 -21.99 -6.91
C MET A 186 -15.05 -22.03 -5.74
N GLY A 187 -15.90 -21.00 -5.54
CA GLY A 187 -16.85 -20.92 -4.45
C GLY A 187 -16.20 -20.82 -3.05
N LEU A 188 -14.96 -20.31 -2.97
CA LEU A 188 -14.26 -20.19 -1.69
C LEU A 188 -14.98 -19.22 -0.75
N LYS A 189 -14.95 -19.52 0.56
CA LYS A 189 -15.55 -18.70 1.64
C LYS A 189 -14.54 -18.25 2.69
N ASN A 190 -13.34 -18.83 2.65
CA ASN A 190 -12.30 -18.71 3.67
C ASN A 190 -11.06 -17.97 3.14
N LEU A 191 -11.27 -16.95 2.29
CA LEU A 191 -10.21 -16.16 1.69
C LEU A 191 -10.45 -14.67 1.88
N LEU A 192 -9.39 -13.94 2.18
CA LEU A 192 -9.32 -12.47 2.23
C LEU A 192 -8.16 -12.01 1.36
N LEU A 193 -8.32 -10.91 0.63
CA LEU A 193 -7.29 -10.38 -0.26
C LEU A 193 -7.02 -8.91 0.04
N LEU A 194 -5.74 -8.52 0.10
CA LEU A 194 -5.31 -7.15 0.36
C LEU A 194 -4.35 -6.67 -0.73
N ASN A 195 -4.61 -5.47 -1.26
CA ASN A 195 -3.71 -4.81 -2.19
C ASN A 195 -2.87 -3.75 -1.48
N VAL A 196 -1.91 -4.17 -0.69
CA VAL A 196 -1.07 -3.31 0.17
C VAL A 196 0.36 -3.84 0.22
N ASP A 197 1.29 -3.01 0.70
CA ASP A 197 2.62 -3.49 1.07
C ASP A 197 2.53 -4.31 2.37
N ALA A 198 2.97 -5.57 2.30
CA ALA A 198 2.89 -6.49 3.44
C ALA A 198 3.63 -5.98 4.69
N ARG A 199 4.71 -5.20 4.51
CA ARG A 199 5.48 -4.63 5.62
C ARG A 199 4.64 -3.66 6.46
N ASN A 200 3.75 -2.89 5.80
CA ASN A 200 2.81 -2.01 6.48
C ASN A 200 1.64 -2.78 7.09
N ALA A 201 1.02 -3.70 6.34
CA ALA A 201 -0.12 -4.49 6.84
C ALA A 201 0.24 -5.31 8.08
N LEU A 202 1.39 -6.00 8.05
CA LEU A 202 1.86 -6.80 9.19
C LEU A 202 2.07 -5.97 10.47
N SER A 203 2.52 -4.72 10.35
CA SER A 203 2.75 -3.87 11.52
C SER A 203 1.47 -3.53 12.29
N LEU A 204 0.32 -3.54 11.61
CA LEU A 204 -1.00 -3.26 12.20
C LEU A 204 -1.65 -4.49 12.84
N LEU A 205 -1.19 -5.68 12.52
CA LEU A 205 -1.77 -6.91 13.08
C LEU A 205 -1.52 -7.00 14.59
N PRO A 206 -2.51 -7.44 15.37
CA PRO A 206 -2.34 -7.74 16.79
C PRO A 206 -1.32 -8.85 17.00
N SER A 207 -0.75 -8.91 18.20
CA SER A 207 0.19 -9.96 18.57
C SER A 207 -0.51 -11.33 18.67
N ASN A 208 0.22 -12.41 18.39
CA ASN A 208 -0.22 -13.80 18.60
C ASN A 208 -1.53 -14.17 17.89
N THR A 209 -1.73 -13.68 16.66
CA THR A 209 -2.98 -13.91 15.90
C THR A 209 -2.82 -14.89 14.76
N ILE A 210 -1.62 -15.03 14.20
CA ILE A 210 -1.36 -15.79 12.98
C ILE A 210 -0.81 -17.18 13.32
N ASP A 211 -1.41 -18.23 12.75
CA ASP A 211 -0.92 -19.60 12.89
C ASP A 211 0.22 -19.90 11.92
N LYS A 212 0.15 -19.39 10.69
CA LYS A 212 1.20 -19.58 9.69
C LYS A 212 1.32 -18.42 8.71
N ILE A 213 2.56 -18.03 8.40
CA ILE A 213 2.91 -17.06 7.37
C ILE A 213 3.66 -17.78 6.26
N PHE A 214 3.24 -17.59 5.00
CA PHE A 214 3.91 -18.10 3.81
C PHE A 214 4.55 -16.95 3.05
N VAL A 215 5.80 -17.13 2.64
CA VAL A 215 6.55 -16.20 1.77
C VAL A 215 7.24 -17.04 0.70
N HIS A 216 6.56 -17.20 -0.44
CA HIS A 216 7.04 -18.09 -1.49
C HIS A 216 7.53 -17.31 -2.70
N PHE A 217 8.80 -17.50 -3.07
CA PHE A 217 9.47 -16.92 -4.23
C PHE A 217 9.27 -15.39 -4.33
N PRO A 218 9.56 -14.64 -3.25
CA PRO A 218 9.50 -13.19 -3.28
C PRO A 218 10.56 -12.63 -4.22
N VAL A 219 10.34 -11.40 -4.72
CA VAL A 219 11.35 -10.70 -5.52
C VAL A 219 12.61 -10.46 -4.67
N PRO A 220 13.80 -10.94 -5.09
CA PRO A 220 15.00 -10.94 -4.25
C PRO A 220 15.63 -9.55 -4.09
N TRP A 221 15.36 -8.61 -4.97
CA TRP A 221 15.86 -7.23 -4.93
C TRP A 221 17.39 -7.10 -4.71
N ASN A 222 18.21 -7.94 -5.34
CA ASN A 222 19.66 -7.97 -5.12
C ASN A 222 20.35 -6.61 -5.39
N LYS A 223 19.84 -5.82 -6.36
CA LYS A 223 20.32 -4.46 -6.63
C LYS A 223 19.76 -3.39 -5.67
N SER A 224 18.80 -3.73 -4.82
CA SER A 224 18.12 -2.80 -3.90
C SER A 224 17.62 -3.55 -2.67
N PRO A 225 18.52 -4.07 -1.79
CA PRO A 225 18.14 -4.94 -0.66
C PRO A 225 17.15 -4.32 0.32
N SER A 226 17.13 -2.98 0.44
CA SER A 226 16.16 -2.26 1.28
C SER A 226 14.69 -2.47 0.86
N ARG A 227 14.45 -2.96 -0.37
CA ARG A 227 13.12 -3.29 -0.87
C ARG A 227 12.66 -4.71 -0.56
N ARG A 228 13.54 -5.55 0.00
CA ARG A 228 13.22 -6.94 0.37
C ARG A 228 12.05 -6.97 1.34
N VAL A 229 11.11 -7.86 1.11
CA VAL A 229 9.94 -8.02 1.97
C VAL A 229 10.31 -8.57 3.35
N LEU A 230 11.36 -9.41 3.44
CA LEU A 230 11.94 -9.87 4.70
C LEU A 230 13.20 -9.08 5.01
N ASN A 231 13.21 -8.41 6.15
CA ASN A 231 14.32 -7.68 6.75
C ASN A 231 14.22 -7.80 8.28
N LYS A 232 15.19 -7.26 9.02
CA LYS A 232 15.22 -7.34 10.50
C LYS A 232 13.93 -6.84 11.17
N GLN A 233 13.36 -5.75 10.68
CA GLN A 233 12.13 -5.19 11.23
C GLN A 233 10.94 -6.12 10.97
N VAL A 234 10.81 -6.62 9.75
CA VAL A 234 9.71 -7.55 9.38
C VAL A 234 9.85 -8.89 10.12
N ALA A 235 11.09 -9.39 10.32
CA ALA A 235 11.32 -10.59 11.13
C ALA A 235 10.77 -10.43 12.56
N LYS A 236 11.05 -9.28 13.21
CA LYS A 236 10.49 -8.95 14.54
C LYS A 236 8.97 -8.86 14.54
N ILE A 237 8.38 -8.27 13.49
CA ILE A 237 6.93 -8.18 13.35
C ILE A 237 6.33 -9.57 13.15
N CYS A 238 6.91 -10.40 12.28
CA CYS A 238 6.47 -11.79 12.08
C CYS A 238 6.52 -12.60 13.38
N ASP A 239 7.61 -12.48 14.15
CA ASP A 239 7.74 -13.12 15.46
C ASP A 239 6.64 -12.66 16.44
N ARG A 240 6.29 -11.37 16.42
CA ARG A 240 5.24 -10.80 17.26
C ARG A 240 3.82 -11.28 16.88
N VAL A 241 3.49 -11.30 15.59
CA VAL A 241 2.13 -11.62 15.13
C VAL A 241 1.86 -13.11 15.07
N LEU A 242 2.89 -13.96 15.00
CA LEU A 242 2.77 -15.39 15.09
C LEU A 242 2.35 -15.81 16.51
N LYS A 243 1.45 -16.78 16.60
CA LYS A 243 1.15 -17.47 17.86
C LYS A 243 2.37 -18.25 18.33
N ASN A 244 2.44 -18.54 19.62
CA ASN A 244 3.39 -19.53 20.12
C ASN A 244 3.17 -20.88 19.43
N GLY A 245 4.22 -21.45 18.82
CA GLY A 245 4.15 -22.61 17.93
C GLY A 245 3.79 -22.28 16.47
N GLY A 246 3.43 -21.04 16.17
CA GLY A 246 3.18 -20.58 14.80
C GLY A 246 4.45 -20.62 13.95
N VAL A 247 4.28 -20.65 12.61
CA VAL A 247 5.39 -20.90 11.68
C VAL A 247 5.42 -19.87 10.57
N LEU A 248 6.61 -19.32 10.29
CA LEU A 248 6.87 -18.67 9.01
C LEU A 248 7.60 -19.64 8.09
N GLU A 249 7.04 -19.82 6.88
CA GLU A 249 7.64 -20.63 5.81
C GLU A 249 8.13 -19.73 4.68
N LEU A 250 9.45 -19.65 4.53
CA LEU A 250 10.09 -19.01 3.38
C LEU A 250 10.52 -20.07 2.37
N ARG A 251 10.23 -19.83 1.07
CA ARG A 251 10.82 -20.58 -0.06
C ARG A 251 11.44 -19.61 -1.03
N SER A 252 12.66 -19.89 -1.50
CA SER A 252 13.36 -19.06 -2.48
C SER A 252 14.29 -19.87 -3.37
N ASP A 253 14.39 -19.50 -4.64
CA ASP A 253 15.41 -19.95 -5.60
C ASP A 253 16.65 -19.03 -5.60
N ASP A 254 16.58 -17.89 -4.91
CA ASP A 254 17.69 -16.94 -4.78
C ASP A 254 18.42 -17.16 -3.45
N ARG A 255 19.67 -17.60 -3.54
CA ARG A 255 20.51 -17.93 -2.38
C ARG A 255 20.85 -16.69 -1.55
N GLU A 256 21.16 -15.55 -2.19
CA GLU A 256 21.52 -14.32 -1.50
C GLU A 256 20.34 -13.78 -0.65
N PHE A 257 19.13 -13.79 -1.24
CA PHE A 257 17.92 -13.42 -0.53
C PHE A 257 17.64 -14.37 0.64
N PHE A 258 17.79 -15.69 0.41
CA PHE A 258 17.57 -16.69 1.45
C PHE A 258 18.52 -16.49 2.64
N ASP A 259 19.82 -16.36 2.39
CA ASP A 259 20.85 -16.19 3.44
C ASP A 259 20.63 -14.88 4.22
N ALA A 260 20.29 -13.79 3.54
CA ALA A 260 19.97 -12.52 4.19
C ALA A 260 18.70 -12.62 5.05
N SER A 261 17.67 -13.33 4.58
CA SER A 261 16.44 -13.57 5.35
C SER A 261 16.73 -14.45 6.57
N LEU A 262 17.48 -15.53 6.40
CA LEU A 262 17.89 -16.42 7.50
C LEU A 262 18.62 -15.66 8.59
N ALA A 263 19.57 -14.79 8.23
CA ALA A 263 20.29 -13.94 9.19
C ALA A 263 19.34 -13.05 10.01
N CYS A 264 18.29 -12.47 9.37
CA CYS A 264 17.31 -11.66 10.07
C CYS A 264 16.51 -12.43 11.14
N PHE A 265 16.22 -13.71 10.90
CA PHE A 265 15.50 -14.56 11.87
C PHE A 265 16.44 -15.17 12.91
N LEU A 266 17.71 -15.40 12.58
CA LEU A 266 18.73 -15.83 13.57
C LEU A 266 19.06 -14.73 14.59
N ASP A 267 18.90 -13.46 14.23
CA ASP A 267 19.06 -12.33 15.16
C ASP A 267 17.91 -12.24 16.19
N LEU A 268 16.85 -13.04 16.06
CA LEU A 268 15.74 -13.08 17.03
C LEU A 268 16.15 -13.92 18.25
N GLU A 269 15.67 -13.51 19.43
CA GLU A 269 15.90 -14.24 20.68
C GLU A 269 15.26 -15.62 20.61
N ASN A 270 16.02 -16.65 21.01
CA ASN A 270 15.58 -18.06 21.04
C ASN A 270 15.04 -18.58 19.69
N ALA A 271 15.65 -18.18 18.57
CA ALA A 271 15.23 -18.56 17.23
C ALA A 271 15.27 -20.09 17.03
N LYS A 272 14.14 -20.71 16.68
CA LYS A 272 14.05 -22.11 16.28
C LYS A 272 13.79 -22.20 14.79
N ILE A 273 14.78 -22.71 14.03
CA ILE A 273 14.73 -22.72 12.58
C ILE A 273 15.03 -24.13 12.04
N LYS A 274 14.28 -24.57 11.02
CA LYS A 274 14.59 -25.73 10.20
C LYS A 274 14.87 -25.29 8.77
N ILE A 275 15.90 -25.83 8.15
CA ILE A 275 16.30 -25.50 6.78
C ILE A 275 16.24 -26.76 5.94
N TYR A 276 15.71 -26.63 4.73
CA TYR A 276 15.70 -27.70 3.74
C TYR A 276 16.18 -27.16 2.40
N LYS A 277 16.72 -28.04 1.60
CA LYS A 277 17.08 -27.79 0.20
C LYS A 277 16.29 -28.75 -0.68
N ASN A 278 15.64 -28.23 -1.71
CA ASN A 278 14.89 -29.02 -2.70
C ASN A 278 13.77 -29.91 -2.07
N ARG A 279 13.10 -29.38 -1.02
CA ARG A 279 11.96 -30.09 -0.41
C ARG A 279 10.79 -30.15 -1.37
N SER A 280 10.25 -31.36 -1.61
CA SER A 280 9.02 -31.52 -2.38
C SER A 280 7.80 -31.07 -1.60
N LEU A 281 6.88 -30.37 -2.24
CA LEU A 281 5.57 -29.98 -1.71
C LEU A 281 4.44 -30.59 -2.54
N GLU A 282 3.26 -30.71 -1.92
CA GLU A 282 2.04 -31.20 -2.58
C GLU A 282 1.61 -30.33 -3.76
N ILE A 283 1.86 -29.02 -3.68
CA ILE A 283 1.58 -28.08 -4.76
C ILE A 283 2.85 -27.36 -5.18
N ILE A 284 3.06 -27.31 -6.47
CA ILE A 284 4.18 -26.66 -7.12
C ILE A 284 3.65 -25.38 -7.78
N SER A 285 4.17 -24.22 -7.40
CA SER A 285 3.80 -22.95 -8.03
C SER A 285 4.26 -22.90 -9.49
N LYS A 286 3.70 -21.99 -10.30
CA LYS A 286 4.14 -21.78 -11.70
C LYS A 286 5.65 -21.48 -11.78
N TYR A 287 6.16 -20.71 -10.85
CA TYR A 287 7.58 -20.37 -10.78
C TYR A 287 8.43 -21.57 -10.38
N GLU A 288 8.00 -22.34 -9.40
CA GLU A 288 8.69 -23.55 -8.97
C GLU A 288 8.79 -24.59 -10.09
N LYS A 289 7.71 -24.80 -10.87
CA LYS A 289 7.76 -25.67 -12.07
C LYS A 289 8.85 -25.23 -13.05
N ARG A 290 8.99 -23.93 -13.26
CA ARG A 290 10.03 -23.35 -14.12
C ARG A 290 11.42 -23.58 -13.53
N TRP A 291 11.62 -23.32 -12.22
CA TRP A 291 12.92 -23.47 -11.57
C TRP A 291 13.37 -24.92 -11.53
N LEU A 292 12.46 -25.85 -11.28
CA LEU A 292 12.75 -27.28 -11.37
C LEU A 292 13.16 -27.68 -12.79
N SER A 293 12.52 -27.14 -13.82
CA SER A 293 12.95 -27.41 -15.24
C SER A 293 14.28 -26.75 -15.59
N GLU A 294 14.68 -25.70 -14.90
CA GLU A 294 15.98 -25.01 -15.04
C GLU A 294 17.06 -25.58 -14.10
N HIS A 295 16.78 -26.69 -13.38
CA HIS A 295 17.66 -27.30 -12.38
C HIS A 295 18.17 -26.34 -11.29
N LYS A 296 17.37 -25.35 -10.91
CA LYS A 296 17.71 -24.44 -9.81
C LYS A 296 17.40 -25.07 -8.47
N ASP A 297 18.30 -24.83 -7.52
CA ASP A 297 18.08 -25.19 -6.13
C ASP A 297 17.00 -24.32 -5.49
N ILE A 298 16.16 -24.93 -4.65
CA ILE A 298 15.14 -24.25 -3.84
C ILE A 298 15.53 -24.41 -2.38
N TYR A 299 15.56 -23.29 -1.67
CA TYR A 299 15.90 -23.22 -0.26
C TYR A 299 14.64 -22.91 0.55
N ASP A 300 14.40 -23.71 1.58
CA ASP A 300 13.28 -23.54 2.51
C ASP A 300 13.78 -23.21 3.91
N MET A 301 13.18 -22.20 4.55
CA MET A 301 13.34 -21.89 5.96
C MET A 301 11.98 -22.00 6.65
N LEU A 302 11.91 -22.78 7.72
CA LEU A 302 10.79 -22.80 8.65
C LEU A 302 11.25 -22.16 9.96
N TYR A 303 10.79 -20.95 10.24
CA TYR A 303 10.96 -20.31 11.54
C TYR A 303 9.76 -20.65 12.42
N PHE A 304 10.00 -21.09 13.66
CA PHE A 304 8.99 -21.42 14.65
C PHE A 304 9.00 -20.38 15.77
N CYS A 305 7.89 -19.66 15.96
CA CYS A 305 7.73 -18.75 17.08
C CYS A 305 7.67 -19.56 18.38
N THR A 306 8.51 -19.22 19.35
CA THR A 306 8.65 -19.98 20.63
C THR A 306 8.15 -19.20 21.83
N LYS A 307 7.56 -18.03 21.64
CA LYS A 307 7.09 -17.15 22.70
C LYS A 307 5.69 -16.60 22.45
N THR A 308 5.08 -16.06 23.49
CA THR A 308 3.89 -15.22 23.39
C THR A 308 4.33 -13.76 23.53
N SER A 309 4.05 -12.96 22.53
CA SER A 309 4.41 -11.53 22.50
C SER A 309 3.38 -10.70 23.26
N GLN A 310 3.81 -9.58 23.85
CA GLN A 310 2.89 -8.59 24.42
C GLN A 310 2.09 -7.90 23.33
N ASP A 311 0.86 -7.48 23.63
CA ASP A 311 0.08 -6.68 22.72
C ASP A 311 0.71 -5.30 22.48
N LEU A 312 0.47 -4.78 21.29
CA LEU A 312 0.84 -3.41 20.98
C LEU A 312 0.05 -2.47 21.91
N LYS A 313 0.73 -1.53 22.53
CA LYS A 313 0.05 -0.44 23.25
C LYS A 313 -0.86 0.29 22.27
N SER A 314 -2.12 0.54 22.66
CA SER A 314 -3.01 1.39 21.88
C SER A 314 -2.32 2.75 21.71
N GLN A 315 -2.26 3.23 20.48
CA GLN A 315 -1.77 4.58 20.22
C GLN A 315 -2.99 5.47 20.09
N ASP A 316 -3.26 6.26 21.12
CA ASP A 316 -4.35 7.24 21.13
C ASP A 316 -4.11 8.45 20.20
N LYS A 317 -2.92 8.48 19.57
CA LYS A 317 -2.54 9.50 18.60
C LYS A 317 -3.27 9.32 17.28
N ASP A 318 -3.68 10.43 16.69
CA ASP A 318 -4.33 10.50 15.38
C ASP A 318 -3.50 11.34 14.39
N PHE A 319 -3.94 11.39 13.14
CA PHE A 319 -3.35 12.17 12.06
C PHE A 319 -4.01 13.56 11.92
N GLU A 320 -4.46 14.12 13.02
CA GLU A 320 -5.02 15.48 13.04
C GLU A 320 -3.91 16.52 13.08
N PHE A 321 -4.03 17.52 12.20
CA PHE A 321 -3.12 18.66 12.19
C PHE A 321 -3.68 19.79 13.05
N LYS A 322 -2.80 20.41 13.84
CA LYS A 322 -3.10 21.67 14.53
C LYS A 322 -3.10 22.81 13.50
N GLU A 323 -3.76 23.88 13.83
CA GLU A 323 -3.74 25.11 13.04
C GLU A 323 -2.31 25.64 12.87
N PHE A 324 -2.01 26.19 11.71
CA PHE A 324 -0.70 26.71 11.37
C PHE A 324 -0.80 27.90 10.40
N CYS A 325 0.26 28.68 10.24
CA CYS A 325 0.30 29.78 9.30
C CYS A 325 0.77 29.31 7.91
N ALA A 326 -0.17 29.05 7.00
CA ALA A 326 0.11 28.56 5.65
C ALA A 326 1.03 29.50 4.86
N ARG A 327 0.90 30.81 4.99
CA ARG A 327 1.78 31.81 4.37
C ARG A 327 3.24 31.63 4.83
N LYS A 328 3.46 31.56 6.15
CA LYS A 328 4.81 31.37 6.72
C LYS A 328 5.44 30.07 6.26
N PHE A 329 4.68 28.99 6.16
CA PHE A 329 5.14 27.71 5.62
C PHE A 329 5.57 27.87 4.15
N LEU A 330 4.75 28.48 3.29
CA LEU A 330 5.05 28.62 1.85
C LEU A 330 6.30 29.49 1.60
N GLU A 331 6.49 30.56 2.38
CA GLU A 331 7.66 31.44 2.31
C GLU A 331 8.97 30.71 2.67
N ASN A 332 8.91 29.70 3.55
CA ASN A 332 10.07 28.96 4.03
C ASN A 332 10.21 27.55 3.38
N PHE A 333 9.27 27.14 2.54
CA PHE A 333 9.26 25.81 1.96
C PHE A 333 10.51 25.53 1.13
N LYS A 334 11.16 24.39 1.42
CA LYS A 334 12.25 23.81 0.63
C LYS A 334 12.02 22.32 0.47
N ASN A 335 12.40 21.77 -0.67
CA ASN A 335 12.52 20.32 -0.83
C ASN A 335 13.65 19.85 0.07
N LYS A 336 13.31 19.14 1.16
CA LYS A 336 14.23 18.75 2.23
C LYS A 336 13.85 17.40 2.81
N THR A 337 14.86 16.65 3.24
CA THR A 337 14.68 15.39 3.98
C THR A 337 15.13 15.57 5.42
N PHE A 338 14.26 15.24 6.34
CA PHE A 338 14.54 15.12 7.77
C PHE A 338 14.69 13.64 8.08
N LYS A 339 15.86 13.24 8.55
CA LYS A 339 16.18 11.83 8.88
C LYS A 339 16.32 11.67 10.39
N PHE A 340 15.73 10.60 10.90
CA PHE A 340 15.81 10.16 12.30
C PHE A 340 16.34 8.72 12.32
N ASP A 341 16.49 8.13 13.49
CA ASP A 341 17.12 6.81 13.64
C ASP A 341 16.37 5.69 12.90
N ASP A 342 15.04 5.68 12.95
CA ASP A 342 14.18 4.61 12.43
C ASP A 342 13.14 5.07 11.39
N PHE A 343 13.03 6.39 11.14
CA PHE A 343 12.09 6.96 10.18
C PHE A 343 12.64 8.24 9.50
N PHE A 344 11.91 8.75 8.52
CA PHE A 344 12.23 10.02 7.86
C PHE A 344 10.94 10.76 7.43
N VAL A 345 11.10 12.04 7.14
CA VAL A 345 10.13 12.89 6.44
C VAL A 345 10.83 13.60 5.30
N HIS A 346 10.32 13.45 4.08
CA HIS A 346 10.83 14.11 2.88
C HIS A 346 9.73 14.94 2.22
N LEU A 347 9.95 16.24 2.09
CA LEU A 347 9.06 17.17 1.40
C LEU A 347 9.36 17.13 -0.09
N GLU A 348 8.48 16.52 -0.89
CA GLU A 348 8.71 16.33 -2.34
C GLU A 348 8.36 17.57 -3.15
N GLY A 349 7.27 18.27 -2.81
CA GLY A 349 6.84 19.44 -3.55
C GLY A 349 5.53 20.03 -3.06
N VAL A 350 5.32 21.28 -3.38
CA VAL A 350 4.11 22.05 -3.08
C VAL A 350 3.39 22.39 -4.37
N PHE A 351 2.07 22.30 -4.36
CA PHE A 351 1.18 22.66 -5.46
C PHE A 351 0.20 23.73 -4.95
N LEU A 352 0.27 24.92 -5.51
CA LEU A 352 -0.59 26.03 -5.11
C LEU A 352 -2.00 25.86 -5.68
N LEU A 353 -3.00 25.91 -4.81
CA LEU A 353 -4.41 25.98 -5.16
C LEU A 353 -4.82 27.43 -5.49
N LEU A 354 -6.02 27.62 -6.02
CA LEU A 354 -6.63 28.93 -6.11
C LEU A 354 -6.99 29.44 -4.71
N GLY A 355 -6.81 30.74 -4.51
CA GLY A 355 -6.97 31.39 -3.20
C GLY A 355 -5.62 31.61 -2.50
N GLU A 356 -5.62 32.58 -1.57
CA GLU A 356 -4.39 32.93 -0.86
C GLU A 356 -3.98 31.81 0.11
N ASN A 357 -2.71 31.42 0.02
CA ASN A 357 -2.06 30.46 0.94
C ASN A 357 -2.68 29.06 0.98
N ASN A 358 -3.48 28.67 -0.01
CA ASN A 358 -4.00 27.31 -0.12
C ASN A 358 -3.05 26.44 -0.99
N PHE A 359 -2.76 25.22 -0.54
CA PHE A 359 -1.82 24.35 -1.24
C PHE A 359 -2.08 22.86 -1.02
N ILE A 360 -1.46 22.04 -1.87
CA ILE A 360 -1.30 20.61 -1.65
C ILE A 360 0.20 20.35 -1.47
N LEU A 361 0.59 19.76 -0.33
CA LEU A 361 1.93 19.29 -0.06
C LEU A 361 2.02 17.81 -0.41
N LYS A 362 2.99 17.44 -1.23
CA LYS A 362 3.38 16.06 -1.47
C LYS A 362 4.57 15.70 -0.61
N ALA A 363 4.46 14.66 0.19
CA ALA A 363 5.51 14.21 1.09
C ALA A 363 5.65 12.69 1.11
N SER A 364 6.89 12.21 1.28
CA SER A 364 7.22 10.81 1.57
C SER A 364 7.75 10.71 2.99
N PHE A 365 7.26 9.76 3.77
CA PHE A 365 7.61 9.65 5.19
C PHE A 365 7.37 8.24 5.75
N GLY A 366 7.75 8.03 7.00
CA GLY A 366 7.61 6.77 7.72
C GLY A 366 8.91 5.99 7.83
N GLY A 367 8.85 4.72 8.19
CA GLY A 367 10.03 3.88 8.37
C GLY A 367 10.79 3.65 7.06
N PHE A 368 12.12 3.55 7.13
CA PHE A 368 12.98 3.37 5.94
C PHE A 368 12.64 2.10 5.15
N SER A 369 12.15 1.06 5.81
CA SER A 369 11.81 -0.21 5.16
C SER A 369 10.49 -0.19 4.41
N ALA A 370 9.53 0.68 4.81
CA ALA A 370 8.20 0.75 4.23
C ALA A 370 7.66 2.19 4.22
N PRO A 371 8.31 3.10 3.47
CA PRO A 371 7.89 4.49 3.40
C PRO A 371 6.52 4.64 2.70
N VAL A 372 5.78 5.65 3.12
CA VAL A 372 4.52 6.06 2.52
C VAL A 372 4.70 7.40 1.83
N THR A 373 4.15 7.55 0.62
CA THR A 373 3.99 8.88 0.00
C THR A 373 2.51 9.27 0.08
N SER A 374 2.24 10.48 0.54
CA SER A 374 0.88 11.01 0.67
C SER A 374 0.80 12.47 0.25
N TYR A 375 -0.45 12.93 0.09
CA TYR A 375 -0.78 14.33 -0.17
C TYR A 375 -1.51 14.90 1.04
N ILE A 376 -1.09 16.08 1.46
CA ILE A 376 -1.70 16.88 2.51
C ILE A 376 -2.29 18.12 1.83
N ILE A 377 -3.59 18.35 1.95
CA ILE A 377 -4.22 19.58 1.49
C ILE A 377 -4.31 20.56 2.66
N ALA A 378 -3.93 21.79 2.39
CA ALA A 378 -3.96 22.90 3.32
C ALA A 378 -4.85 24.01 2.78
N GLN A 379 -5.88 24.38 3.54
CA GLN A 379 -6.83 25.43 3.22
C GLN A 379 -7.22 26.18 4.51
N ASN A 380 -7.25 27.50 4.46
CA ASN A 380 -7.64 28.33 5.60
C ASN A 380 -6.85 28.02 6.90
N ASN A 381 -5.53 27.79 6.77
CA ASN A 381 -4.62 27.43 7.87
C ASN A 381 -4.90 26.07 8.53
N GLN A 382 -5.77 25.27 7.96
CA GLN A 382 -6.03 23.89 8.38
C GLN A 382 -5.50 22.91 7.36
N ALA A 383 -5.03 21.76 7.81
CA ALA A 383 -4.52 20.71 6.93
C ALA A 383 -5.17 19.36 7.24
N HIS A 384 -5.25 18.52 6.21
CA HIS A 384 -5.59 17.12 6.37
C HIS A 384 -4.96 16.28 5.25
N TYR A 385 -4.75 15.00 5.50
CA TYR A 385 -4.33 14.07 4.47
C TYR A 385 -5.47 13.82 3.47
N LEU A 386 -5.18 13.87 2.16
CA LEU A 386 -6.17 13.47 1.14
C LEU A 386 -6.51 11.98 1.21
N LYS A 387 -5.56 11.18 1.69
CA LYS A 387 -5.76 9.80 2.12
C LYS A 387 -4.96 9.61 3.40
N THR A 388 -5.64 9.34 4.50
CA THR A 388 -5.02 9.12 5.82
C THR A 388 -4.02 7.96 5.74
N PRO A 389 -2.78 8.13 6.23
CA PRO A 389 -1.80 7.06 6.31
C PRO A 389 -2.23 5.98 7.31
N LEU A 390 -1.67 4.78 7.18
CA LEU A 390 -1.87 3.71 8.16
C LEU A 390 -1.28 4.10 9.52
N LYS A 391 -1.96 3.79 10.62
CA LYS A 391 -1.54 4.09 12.02
C LYS A 391 -0.36 3.21 12.47
N THR A 392 0.72 3.19 11.70
CA THR A 392 1.96 2.56 12.15
C THR A 392 2.73 3.51 13.07
N GLU A 393 3.55 2.98 13.98
CA GLU A 393 4.37 3.79 14.89
C GLU A 393 5.21 4.83 14.13
N HIS A 394 5.88 4.41 13.05
CA HIS A 394 6.72 5.30 12.24
C HIS A 394 5.93 6.40 11.52
N ASN A 395 4.71 6.08 11.07
CA ASN A 395 3.86 7.07 10.40
C ASN A 395 3.33 8.11 11.41
N LEU A 396 3.04 7.71 12.63
CA LEU A 396 2.62 8.63 13.70
C LEU A 396 3.77 9.52 14.15
N LYS A 397 4.98 8.97 14.35
CA LYS A 397 6.20 9.76 14.61
C LYS A 397 6.46 10.76 13.48
N ALA A 398 6.34 10.32 12.23
CA ALA A 398 6.54 11.18 11.07
C ALA A 398 5.46 12.27 10.95
N HIS A 399 4.23 11.99 11.36
CA HIS A 399 3.16 12.99 11.43
C HIS A 399 3.46 14.10 12.45
N GLU A 400 3.99 13.78 13.62
CA GLU A 400 4.42 14.77 14.62
C GLU A 400 5.49 15.71 14.05
N ILE A 401 6.47 15.15 13.33
CA ILE A 401 7.48 15.95 12.62
C ILE A 401 6.84 16.80 11.51
N MET A 402 5.90 16.24 10.77
CA MET A 402 5.16 16.98 9.73
C MET A 402 4.40 18.16 10.32
N GLN A 403 3.81 18.00 11.51
CA GLN A 403 3.16 19.07 12.25
C GLN A 403 4.15 20.20 12.58
N GLN A 404 5.33 19.87 13.13
CA GLN A 404 6.38 20.83 13.43
C GLN A 404 6.91 21.56 12.19
N ILE A 405 6.96 20.85 11.05
CA ILE A 405 7.30 21.44 9.75
C ILE A 405 6.24 22.47 9.31
N LEU A 406 4.96 22.11 9.38
CA LEU A 406 3.86 23.01 8.98
C LEU A 406 3.78 24.24 9.88
N THR A 407 4.06 24.12 11.17
CA THR A 407 4.13 25.26 12.11
C THR A 407 5.43 26.05 12.00
N CYS A 408 6.38 25.63 11.15
CA CYS A 408 7.71 26.24 10.99
C CYS A 408 8.56 26.24 12.25
N GLU A 409 8.44 25.21 13.08
CA GLU A 409 9.29 25.02 14.26
C GLU A 409 10.66 24.45 13.85
N ILE A 410 10.72 23.65 12.76
CA ILE A 410 11.92 22.92 12.28
C ILE A 410 12.21 23.08 10.78
N LEU A 411 11.66 24.07 10.10
CA LEU A 411 11.93 24.32 8.68
C LEU A 411 13.31 24.90 8.37
#